data_4839ca95573f6fef02d2fceb26187e07
#
_entry.id   4839ca95573f6fef02d2fceb26187e07
#
_cell.length_a   1.000
_cell.length_b   1.000
_cell.length_c   1.000
_cell.angle_alpha   90.00
_cell.angle_beta   90.00
_cell.angle_gamma   90.00
#
_symmetry.space_group_name_H-M   'P 1'
#
loop_
_entity.id
_entity.type
_entity.pdbx_description
1 polymer ?
#
loop_
_entity_poly.entity_id
_entity_poly.type
_entity_poly.pdbx_seq_one_letter_code
_entity_poly.pdbx_strand_id
1 'polypeptide(L)'
;ETSPFYDGFYKMQKEMLKKRNIPTEIWVTETGWTTYLPDSIRRHFPPVTEYQQAQYLVRNYLVQLYFGAGKMFWYELVEEPFGVHHPESGFGILRYNTMLTVKPAAVAFANMVNNYRYLKPIGKYLAKDRKTYGFIYENEKESGAPVLSIWREADEKEELIPVKYTKSLTGVDIFGRTIEIPIIDGIAHLPLSMSVLTVSGFDMDDLKNL
;
A
#
# COMPACT_ATOMS: atom_id res chain seq x y z
N GLU A 1 -7.19 -8.01 -1.62
CA GLU A 1 -6.20 -7.24 -0.84
C GLU A 1 -6.81 -6.54 0.38
N THR A 2 -8.02 -6.04 0.28
CA THR A 2 -8.71 -5.31 1.36
C THR A 2 -9.90 -6.11 1.90
N SER A 3 -9.89 -7.38 1.66
CA SER A 3 -10.93 -8.30 2.04
C SER A 3 -11.18 -8.27 3.57
N PRO A 4 -12.40 -8.41 4.02
CA PRO A 4 -12.75 -8.76 5.40
C PRO A 4 -11.96 -9.95 5.94
N PHE A 5 -11.39 -10.76 5.04
CA PHE A 5 -10.50 -11.87 5.36
C PHE A 5 -9.30 -11.45 6.20
N TYR A 6 -8.59 -10.36 5.83
CA TYR A 6 -7.41 -9.95 6.61
C TYR A 6 -7.76 -9.50 8.01
N ASP A 7 -8.85 -8.75 8.19
CA ASP A 7 -9.32 -8.35 9.52
C ASP A 7 -9.62 -9.58 10.39
N GLY A 8 -10.43 -10.51 9.89
CA GLY A 8 -10.75 -11.76 10.57
C GLY A 8 -9.52 -12.62 10.84
N PHE A 9 -8.62 -12.74 9.85
CA PHE A 9 -7.41 -13.54 9.97
C PHE A 9 -6.47 -13.03 11.06
N TYR A 10 -6.11 -11.75 11.04
CA TYR A 10 -5.22 -11.17 12.05
C TYR A 10 -5.83 -11.20 13.44
N LYS A 11 -7.12 -10.92 13.56
CA LYS A 11 -7.86 -11.02 14.82
C LYS A 11 -7.81 -12.44 15.39
N MET A 12 -8.09 -13.44 14.58
CA MET A 12 -8.03 -14.85 14.97
C MET A 12 -6.62 -15.25 15.41
N GLN A 13 -5.58 -14.86 14.68
CA GLN A 13 -4.19 -15.17 15.04
C GLN A 13 -3.81 -14.53 16.38
N LYS A 14 -4.11 -13.25 16.58
CA LYS A 14 -3.85 -12.54 17.84
C LYS A 14 -4.58 -13.17 19.02
N GLU A 15 -5.84 -13.59 18.84
CA GLU A 15 -6.60 -14.29 19.87
C GLU A 15 -5.99 -15.65 20.23
N MET A 16 -5.54 -16.40 19.23
CA MET A 16 -4.86 -17.70 19.45
C MET A 16 -3.55 -17.52 20.25
N LEU A 17 -2.74 -16.53 19.89
CA LEU A 17 -1.49 -16.22 20.59
C LEU A 17 -1.75 -15.79 22.03
N LYS A 18 -2.75 -14.93 22.23
CA LYS A 18 -3.17 -14.48 23.57
C LYS A 18 -3.64 -15.63 24.45
N LYS A 19 -4.48 -16.54 23.92
CA LYS A 19 -4.96 -17.72 24.66
C LYS A 19 -3.84 -18.65 25.10
N ARG A 20 -2.73 -18.68 24.36
CA ARG A 20 -1.56 -19.50 24.67
C ARG A 20 -0.47 -18.78 25.47
N ASN A 21 -0.72 -17.53 25.87
CA ASN A 21 0.27 -16.69 26.55
C ASN A 21 1.58 -16.51 25.75
N ILE A 22 1.52 -16.45 24.43
CA ILE A 22 2.67 -16.26 23.57
C ILE A 22 2.75 -14.77 23.17
N PRO A 23 3.65 -13.98 23.78
CA PRO A 23 3.87 -12.57 23.43
C PRO A 23 4.72 -12.48 22.17
N THR A 24 4.10 -12.57 21.00
CA THR A 24 4.86 -12.55 19.76
C THR A 24 4.21 -11.68 18.70
N GLU A 25 5.05 -11.13 17.80
CA GLU A 25 4.60 -10.42 16.60
C GLU A 25 4.19 -11.41 15.52
N ILE A 26 3.25 -11.00 14.68
CA ILE A 26 2.92 -11.72 13.45
C ILE A 26 3.81 -11.20 12.33
N TRP A 27 4.60 -12.07 11.73
CA TRP A 27 5.43 -11.75 10.59
C TRP A 27 4.87 -12.35 9.33
N VAL A 28 4.78 -11.55 8.26
CA VAL A 28 4.53 -12.03 6.91
C VAL A 28 5.88 -12.32 6.29
N THR A 29 6.28 -13.57 6.31
CA THR A 29 7.63 -14.00 5.95
C THR A 29 7.87 -14.01 4.45
N GLU A 30 6.79 -14.04 3.64
CA GLU A 30 6.89 -14.05 2.19
C GLU A 30 5.61 -13.50 1.56
N THR A 31 5.73 -12.56 0.63
CA THR A 31 4.64 -12.03 -0.16
C THR A 31 5.18 -11.39 -1.43
N GLY A 32 4.50 -11.59 -2.56
CA GLY A 32 4.94 -11.02 -3.84
C GLY A 32 3.97 -11.26 -4.98
N TRP A 33 4.21 -10.60 -6.10
CA TRP A 33 3.54 -10.81 -7.39
C TRP A 33 4.59 -10.92 -8.47
N THR A 34 4.41 -11.90 -9.34
CA THR A 34 5.35 -12.18 -10.43
C THR A 34 4.98 -11.43 -11.70
N THR A 35 5.99 -11.01 -12.45
CA THR A 35 5.86 -10.32 -13.74
C THR A 35 6.36 -11.16 -14.93
N TYR A 36 6.49 -12.49 -14.73
CA TYR A 36 6.97 -13.38 -15.80
C TYR A 36 6.09 -13.32 -17.05
N LEU A 37 6.63 -13.75 -18.18
CA LEU A 37 5.87 -13.88 -19.43
C LEU A 37 5.31 -15.30 -19.54
N PRO A 38 4.00 -15.51 -19.36
CA PRO A 38 3.42 -16.84 -19.42
C PRO A 38 3.53 -17.43 -20.82
N ASP A 39 3.86 -18.70 -20.91
CA ASP A 39 3.74 -19.49 -22.12
C ASP A 39 2.56 -20.48 -22.01
N SER A 40 2.32 -21.25 -23.08
CA SER A 40 1.23 -22.24 -23.11
C SER A 40 1.40 -23.38 -22.12
N ILE A 41 2.60 -23.58 -21.58
CA ILE A 41 2.97 -24.72 -20.74
C ILE A 41 2.98 -24.33 -19.25
N ARG A 42 3.37 -23.07 -18.93
CA ARG A 42 3.61 -22.60 -17.57
C ARG A 42 2.62 -21.52 -17.15
N ARG A 43 1.47 -21.94 -16.63
CA ARG A 43 0.42 -21.02 -16.13
C ARG A 43 0.14 -21.26 -14.64
N HIS A 44 1.15 -21.15 -13.80
CA HIS A 44 0.98 -21.40 -12.37
C HIS A 44 0.34 -20.23 -11.63
N PHE A 45 0.74 -19.01 -11.93
CA PHE A 45 0.21 -17.78 -11.31
C PHE A 45 -0.20 -16.80 -12.40
N PRO A 46 -1.27 -16.03 -12.23
CA PRO A 46 -1.57 -14.93 -13.13
C PRO A 46 -0.47 -13.86 -12.97
N PRO A 47 0.32 -13.57 -14.03
CA PRO A 47 1.33 -12.53 -13.95
C PRO A 47 0.68 -11.16 -13.95
N VAL A 48 1.41 -10.20 -13.40
CA VAL A 48 1.02 -8.79 -13.41
C VAL A 48 2.04 -7.98 -14.22
N THR A 49 1.69 -6.77 -14.64
CA THR A 49 2.67 -5.83 -15.20
C THR A 49 3.63 -5.35 -14.11
N GLU A 50 4.81 -4.87 -14.48
CA GLU A 50 5.74 -4.28 -13.50
C GLU A 50 5.13 -3.08 -12.76
N TYR A 51 4.26 -2.32 -13.43
CA TYR A 51 3.53 -1.22 -12.81
C TYR A 51 2.51 -1.73 -11.78
N GLN A 52 1.76 -2.76 -12.12
CA GLN A 52 0.84 -3.41 -11.17
C GLN A 52 1.59 -4.05 -10.00
N GLN A 53 2.78 -4.63 -10.23
CA GLN A 53 3.64 -5.15 -9.16
C GLN A 53 3.98 -4.03 -8.16
N ALA A 54 4.35 -2.84 -8.65
CA ALA A 54 4.62 -1.68 -7.81
C ALA A 54 3.38 -1.23 -7.00
N GLN A 55 2.22 -1.15 -7.65
CA GLN A 55 0.96 -0.80 -6.98
C GLN A 55 0.58 -1.81 -5.90
N TYR A 56 0.65 -3.11 -6.21
CA TYR A 56 0.29 -4.19 -5.29
C TYR A 56 1.27 -4.30 -4.12
N LEU A 57 2.55 -4.05 -4.36
CA LEU A 57 3.56 -3.99 -3.30
C LEU A 57 3.14 -2.96 -2.24
N VAL A 58 2.94 -1.71 -2.62
CA VAL A 58 2.61 -0.65 -1.68
C VAL A 58 1.30 -0.94 -0.95
N ARG A 59 0.24 -1.29 -1.71
CA ARG A 59 -1.07 -1.60 -1.13
C ARG A 59 -1.01 -2.76 -0.14
N ASN A 60 -0.30 -3.83 -0.48
CA ASN A 60 -0.17 -5.00 0.37
C ASN A 60 0.53 -4.66 1.70
N TYR A 61 1.62 -3.90 1.66
CA TYR A 61 2.30 -3.46 2.88
C TYR A 61 1.37 -2.63 3.77
N LEU A 62 0.67 -1.65 3.21
CA LEU A 62 -0.24 -0.80 3.97
C LEU A 62 -1.39 -1.59 4.61
N VAL A 63 -1.99 -2.52 3.87
CA VAL A 63 -3.06 -3.39 4.36
C VAL A 63 -2.57 -4.27 5.50
N GLN A 64 -1.48 -5.00 5.30
CA GLN A 64 -0.97 -5.95 6.27
C GLN A 64 -0.49 -5.27 7.56
N LEU A 65 0.24 -4.16 7.44
CA LEU A 65 0.70 -3.39 8.60
C LEU A 65 -0.48 -2.77 9.36
N TYR A 66 -1.49 -2.26 8.66
CA TYR A 66 -2.70 -1.75 9.31
C TYR A 66 -3.40 -2.81 10.16
N PHE A 67 -3.55 -4.04 9.66
CA PHE A 67 -4.15 -5.13 10.40
C PHE A 67 -3.22 -5.75 11.46
N GLY A 68 -1.96 -5.36 11.51
CA GLY A 68 -1.07 -5.61 12.61
C GLY A 68 -0.01 -6.67 12.35
N ALA A 69 0.44 -6.82 11.12
CA ALA A 69 1.73 -7.43 10.85
C ALA A 69 2.82 -6.59 11.49
N GLY A 70 3.71 -7.21 12.27
CA GLY A 70 4.86 -6.53 12.86
C GLY A 70 5.99 -6.36 11.86
N LYS A 71 6.15 -7.34 10.96
CA LYS A 71 7.15 -7.30 9.88
C LYS A 71 6.61 -7.95 8.61
N MET A 72 7.11 -7.45 7.48
CA MET A 72 6.81 -8.00 6.17
C MET A 72 8.07 -8.13 5.33
N PHE A 73 8.15 -9.21 4.58
CA PHE A 73 9.25 -9.51 3.68
C PHE A 73 8.71 -9.72 2.28
N TRP A 74 9.20 -8.90 1.36
CA TRP A 74 8.86 -9.05 -0.05
C TRP A 74 9.64 -10.22 -0.65
N TYR A 75 8.96 -11.10 -1.37
CA TYR A 75 9.56 -12.09 -2.22
C TYR A 75 9.50 -11.57 -3.65
N GLU A 76 10.61 -11.11 -4.24
CA GLU A 76 11.95 -11.17 -3.72
C GLU A 76 12.76 -9.91 -4.12
N LEU A 77 14.03 -9.80 -3.71
CA LEU A 77 14.84 -8.63 -4.04
C LEU A 77 15.31 -8.66 -5.49
N VAL A 78 15.91 -9.75 -5.93
CA VAL A 78 16.49 -9.94 -7.27
C VAL A 78 15.78 -11.09 -7.96
N GLU A 79 15.39 -10.92 -9.22
CA GLU A 79 14.77 -11.98 -10.02
C GLU A 79 15.67 -13.22 -10.12
N GLU A 80 15.05 -14.39 -10.11
CA GLU A 80 15.74 -15.65 -10.31
C GLU A 80 16.16 -15.88 -11.77
N PRO A 81 17.31 -16.53 -12.02
CA PRO A 81 17.88 -16.69 -13.36
C PRO A 81 17.24 -17.82 -14.19
N PHE A 82 15.98 -18.14 -13.98
CA PHE A 82 15.32 -19.26 -14.66
C PHE A 82 14.75 -18.91 -16.04
N GLY A 83 14.91 -17.65 -16.48
CA GLY A 83 14.39 -17.14 -17.74
C GLY A 83 12.98 -16.57 -17.64
N VAL A 84 12.65 -15.70 -18.60
CA VAL A 84 11.45 -14.83 -18.56
C VAL A 84 10.10 -15.57 -18.54
N HIS A 85 10.09 -16.85 -18.89
CA HIS A 85 8.87 -17.67 -18.87
C HIS A 85 8.71 -18.50 -17.59
N HIS A 86 9.66 -18.44 -16.67
CA HIS A 86 9.55 -19.14 -15.41
C HIS A 86 8.82 -18.28 -14.37
N PRO A 87 7.78 -18.78 -13.68
CA PRO A 87 7.01 -17.98 -12.72
C PRO A 87 7.86 -17.31 -11.63
N GLU A 88 8.88 -18.01 -11.12
CA GLU A 88 9.76 -17.49 -10.07
C GLU A 88 10.68 -16.36 -10.54
N SER A 89 10.97 -16.27 -11.85
CA SER A 89 11.86 -15.23 -12.35
C SER A 89 11.30 -13.81 -12.30
N GLY A 90 10.02 -13.66 -12.06
CA GLY A 90 9.37 -12.34 -12.13
C GLY A 90 9.07 -11.67 -10.79
N PHE A 91 9.35 -12.30 -9.66
CA PHE A 91 9.02 -11.75 -8.33
C PHE A 91 9.96 -10.64 -7.89
N GLY A 92 11.20 -10.63 -8.36
CA GLY A 92 12.19 -9.63 -8.00
C GLY A 92 11.74 -8.19 -8.28
N ILE A 93 12.22 -7.27 -7.44
CA ILE A 93 12.11 -5.83 -7.68
C ILE A 93 13.34 -5.26 -8.40
N LEU A 94 14.39 -6.06 -8.49
CA LEU A 94 15.57 -5.83 -9.34
C LEU A 94 15.63 -6.93 -10.39
N ARG A 95 15.93 -6.57 -11.65
CA ARG A 95 16.08 -7.55 -12.73
C ARG A 95 17.40 -8.28 -12.61
N TYR A 96 17.36 -9.58 -12.83
CA TYR A 96 18.57 -10.39 -12.94
C TYR A 96 19.29 -10.10 -14.26
N ASN A 97 20.21 -9.14 -14.21
CA ASN A 97 21.11 -8.79 -15.30
C ASN A 97 22.43 -8.26 -14.72
N THR A 98 23.42 -8.03 -15.58
CA THR A 98 24.76 -7.60 -15.16
C THR A 98 24.78 -6.30 -14.33
N MET A 99 23.76 -5.46 -14.45
CA MET A 99 23.67 -4.16 -13.78
C MET A 99 22.63 -4.15 -12.65
N LEU A 100 21.89 -5.25 -12.42
CA LEU A 100 20.79 -5.32 -11.45
C LEU A 100 19.82 -4.14 -11.59
N THR A 101 19.31 -3.93 -12.81
CA THR A 101 18.45 -2.77 -13.09
C THR A 101 17.16 -2.81 -12.28
N VAL A 102 16.75 -1.65 -11.78
CA VAL A 102 15.55 -1.51 -10.94
C VAL A 102 14.26 -1.66 -11.75
N LYS A 103 13.26 -2.30 -11.16
CA LYS A 103 11.86 -2.26 -11.64
C LYS A 103 11.12 -1.13 -10.95
N PRO A 104 9.97 -0.67 -11.47
CA PRO A 104 9.12 0.31 -10.80
C PRO A 104 8.82 -0.04 -9.34
N ALA A 105 8.68 -1.33 -9.03
CA ALA A 105 8.43 -1.81 -7.66
C ALA A 105 9.56 -1.46 -6.68
N ALA A 106 10.84 -1.42 -7.11
CA ALA A 106 11.94 -1.01 -6.24
C ALA A 106 11.87 0.48 -5.88
N VAL A 107 11.50 1.32 -6.84
CA VAL A 107 11.32 2.76 -6.61
C VAL A 107 10.15 2.99 -5.65
N ALA A 108 9.02 2.31 -5.89
CA ALA A 108 7.83 2.40 -5.04
C ALA A 108 8.11 1.90 -3.62
N PHE A 109 8.89 0.81 -3.47
CA PHE A 109 9.29 0.28 -2.17
C PHE A 109 10.17 1.27 -1.40
N ALA A 110 11.20 1.83 -2.04
CA ALA A 110 12.08 2.82 -1.42
C ALA A 110 11.31 4.07 -0.97
N ASN A 111 10.42 4.58 -1.83
CA ASN A 111 9.56 5.71 -1.49
C ASN A 111 8.60 5.38 -0.34
N MET A 112 7.96 4.21 -0.37
CA MET A 112 7.08 3.74 0.70
C MET A 112 7.85 3.68 2.04
N VAL A 113 9.00 3.02 2.09
CA VAL A 113 9.80 2.93 3.33
C VAL A 113 10.16 4.32 3.86
N ASN A 114 10.53 5.24 2.97
CA ASN A 114 10.87 6.61 3.39
C ASN A 114 9.67 7.36 3.98
N ASN A 115 8.49 7.23 3.38
CA ASN A 115 7.31 7.98 3.79
C ASN A 115 6.58 7.37 5.01
N TYR A 116 6.63 6.04 5.17
CA TYR A 116 5.80 5.34 6.17
C TYR A 116 6.54 4.89 7.43
N ARG A 117 7.87 4.97 7.48
CA ARG A 117 8.67 4.44 8.62
C ARG A 117 8.35 5.04 9.99
N TYR A 118 7.66 6.18 10.03
CA TYR A 118 7.25 6.86 11.27
C TYR A 118 5.74 7.03 11.37
N LEU A 119 4.99 6.37 10.50
CA LEU A 119 3.55 6.44 10.49
C LEU A 119 2.95 5.29 11.28
N LYS A 120 2.09 5.63 12.23
CA LYS A 120 1.31 4.68 13.02
C LYS A 120 -0.13 4.67 12.53
N PRO A 121 -0.69 3.51 12.19
CA PRO A 121 -2.09 3.45 11.76
C PRO A 121 -3.03 3.78 12.92
N ILE A 122 -3.98 4.69 12.70
CA ILE A 122 -4.95 5.15 13.70
C ILE A 122 -6.39 5.00 13.26
N GLY A 123 -6.65 4.84 11.96
CA GLY A 123 -8.01 4.75 11.45
C GLY A 123 -8.10 4.20 10.04
N LYS A 124 -9.33 4.05 9.60
CA LYS A 124 -9.68 3.56 8.28
C LYS A 124 -10.65 4.52 7.61
N TYR A 125 -10.38 4.90 6.38
CA TYR A 125 -11.33 5.64 5.56
C TYR A 125 -12.43 4.71 5.06
N LEU A 126 -13.69 5.08 5.26
CA LEU A 126 -14.85 4.27 4.88
C LEU A 126 -15.58 4.89 3.70
N ALA A 127 -15.12 4.61 2.49
CA ALA A 127 -15.81 5.06 1.29
C ALA A 127 -17.16 4.38 1.09
N LYS A 128 -18.13 5.13 0.55
CA LYS A 128 -19.49 4.62 0.30
C LYS A 128 -19.57 3.54 -0.77
N ASP A 129 -18.63 3.54 -1.72
CA ASP A 129 -18.70 2.71 -2.92
C ASP A 129 -18.04 1.33 -2.82
N ARG A 130 -17.44 1.00 -1.68
CA ARG A 130 -16.73 -0.26 -1.42
C ARG A 130 -15.59 -0.60 -2.41
N LYS A 131 -15.19 0.34 -3.25
CA LYS A 131 -14.09 0.22 -4.21
C LYS A 131 -12.92 1.15 -3.88
N THR A 132 -13.18 2.13 -3.04
CA THR A 132 -12.18 3.06 -2.52
C THR A 132 -11.76 2.61 -1.13
N TYR A 133 -10.46 2.52 -0.92
CA TYR A 133 -9.85 2.06 0.31
C TYR A 133 -8.90 3.12 0.84
N GLY A 134 -8.88 3.30 2.14
CA GLY A 134 -7.95 4.23 2.75
C GLY A 134 -7.63 3.89 4.19
N PHE A 135 -6.43 4.28 4.61
CA PHE A 135 -5.97 4.19 5.98
C PHE A 135 -5.46 5.54 6.45
N ILE A 136 -5.76 5.85 7.69
CA ILE A 136 -5.35 7.08 8.35
C ILE A 136 -4.20 6.73 9.29
N TYR A 137 -3.14 7.51 9.20
CA TYR A 137 -1.94 7.37 10.00
C TYR A 137 -1.68 8.64 10.79
N GLU A 138 -0.98 8.50 11.88
CA GLU A 138 -0.39 9.57 12.68
C GLU A 138 1.12 9.58 12.45
N ASN A 139 1.69 10.74 12.15
CA ASN A 139 3.13 10.89 12.00
C ASN A 139 3.77 11.16 13.37
N GLU A 140 4.45 10.17 13.93
CA GLU A 140 5.08 10.25 15.25
C GLU A 140 6.20 11.31 15.33
N LYS A 141 6.79 11.71 14.21
CA LYS A 141 7.81 12.77 14.15
C LYS A 141 7.27 14.18 14.00
N GLU A 142 6.07 14.34 13.47
CA GLU A 142 5.47 15.63 13.16
C GLU A 142 4.29 15.95 14.08
N SER A 143 4.48 15.75 15.38
CA SER A 143 3.48 16.08 16.40
C SER A 143 2.10 15.46 16.18
N GLY A 144 2.07 14.26 15.59
CA GLY A 144 0.83 13.55 15.32
C GLY A 144 0.07 14.05 14.08
N ALA A 145 0.73 14.76 13.15
CA ALA A 145 0.09 15.21 11.92
C ALA A 145 -0.52 14.02 11.15
N PRO A 146 -1.81 14.08 10.77
CA PRO A 146 -2.45 12.97 10.09
C PRO A 146 -2.04 12.86 8.62
N VAL A 147 -1.94 11.61 8.17
CA VAL A 147 -1.66 11.24 6.78
C VAL A 147 -2.73 10.26 6.33
N LEU A 148 -3.37 10.54 5.19
CA LEU A 148 -4.33 9.65 4.56
C LEU A 148 -3.67 8.94 3.38
N SER A 149 -3.66 7.61 3.38
CA SER A 149 -3.30 6.80 2.22
C SER A 149 -4.55 6.22 1.62
N ILE A 150 -4.81 6.52 0.35
CA ILE A 150 -6.08 6.20 -0.30
C ILE A 150 -5.85 5.72 -1.73
N TRP A 151 -6.63 4.76 -2.17
CA TRP A 151 -6.63 4.25 -3.56
C TRP A 151 -7.98 3.66 -3.93
N ARG A 152 -8.15 3.34 -5.21
CA ARG A 152 -9.38 2.78 -5.74
C ARG A 152 -9.12 1.52 -6.58
N GLU A 153 -9.85 0.44 -6.32
CA GLU A 153 -9.82 -0.80 -7.11
C GLU A 153 -10.84 -0.79 -8.26
N ALA A 154 -10.83 0.27 -9.05
CA ALA A 154 -11.72 0.46 -10.19
C ALA A 154 -11.16 1.54 -11.11
N ASP A 155 -11.98 1.99 -12.05
CA ASP A 155 -11.68 3.13 -12.90
C ASP A 155 -11.28 4.37 -12.09
N GLU A 156 -10.44 5.21 -12.67
CA GLU A 156 -10.03 6.48 -12.06
C GLU A 156 -11.25 7.32 -11.69
N LYS A 157 -11.20 7.92 -10.54
CA LYS A 157 -12.28 8.74 -10.00
C LYS A 157 -11.72 9.82 -9.09
N GLU A 158 -12.37 10.95 -9.06
CA GLU A 158 -12.14 11.95 -8.03
C GLU A 158 -12.93 11.58 -6.76
N GLU A 159 -12.27 11.50 -5.62
CA GLU A 159 -12.91 11.36 -4.32
C GLU A 159 -13.02 12.71 -3.66
N LEU A 160 -14.23 13.06 -3.25
CA LEU A 160 -14.57 14.36 -2.69
C LEU A 160 -14.67 14.25 -1.18
N ILE A 161 -13.76 14.89 -0.47
CA ILE A 161 -13.72 14.87 1.00
C ILE A 161 -14.05 16.26 1.54
N PRO A 162 -15.17 16.44 2.24
CA PRO A 162 -15.48 17.70 2.91
C PRO A 162 -14.42 18.03 3.97
N VAL A 163 -13.92 19.25 3.94
CA VAL A 163 -12.93 19.75 4.90
C VAL A 163 -13.36 21.11 5.46
N LYS A 164 -13.20 21.27 6.77
CA LYS A 164 -13.57 22.49 7.47
C LYS A 164 -12.34 23.26 8.00
N TYR A 165 -11.39 22.52 8.50
CA TYR A 165 -10.22 23.07 9.19
C TYR A 165 -8.95 22.97 8.34
N THR A 166 -8.87 22.02 7.44
CA THR A 166 -7.77 21.81 6.49
C THR A 166 -7.62 23.00 5.54
N LYS A 167 -6.42 23.53 5.41
CA LYS A 167 -6.13 24.71 4.58
C LYS A 167 -5.42 24.38 3.27
N SER A 168 -4.58 23.39 3.27
CA SER A 168 -3.83 22.96 2.10
C SER A 168 -3.51 21.47 2.22
N LEU A 169 -3.47 20.78 1.10
CA LEU A 169 -3.16 19.37 1.00
C LEU A 169 -2.05 19.13 -0.02
N THR A 170 -1.20 18.19 0.29
CA THR A 170 -0.18 17.70 -0.63
C THR A 170 -0.33 16.20 -0.79
N GLY A 171 -0.48 15.74 -2.02
CA GLY A 171 -0.44 14.34 -2.39
C GLY A 171 0.96 13.90 -2.80
N VAL A 172 1.29 12.63 -2.56
CA VAL A 172 2.49 11.98 -3.10
C VAL A 172 2.07 10.64 -3.68
N ASP A 173 2.47 10.35 -4.93
CA ASP A 173 2.23 9.07 -5.56
C ASP A 173 3.23 7.99 -5.09
N ILE A 174 3.05 6.75 -5.53
CA ILE A 174 3.93 5.63 -5.14
C ILE A 174 5.39 5.79 -5.60
N PHE A 175 5.67 6.69 -6.53
CA PHE A 175 7.02 6.99 -7.03
C PHE A 175 7.65 8.25 -6.45
N GLY A 176 6.94 8.94 -5.53
CA GLY A 176 7.42 10.14 -4.86
C GLY A 176 7.13 11.44 -5.61
N ARG A 177 6.31 11.43 -6.66
CA ARG A 177 5.89 12.66 -7.33
C ARG A 177 4.87 13.39 -6.47
N THR A 178 5.09 14.66 -6.25
CA THR A 178 4.14 15.54 -5.57
C THR A 178 2.95 15.87 -6.48
N ILE A 179 1.76 15.79 -5.91
CA ILE A 179 0.48 16.10 -6.55
C ILE A 179 -0.19 17.17 -5.69
N GLU A 180 -0.53 18.30 -6.29
CA GLU A 180 -1.34 19.30 -5.63
C GLU A 180 -2.79 18.81 -5.52
N ILE A 181 -3.36 18.90 -4.32
CA ILE A 181 -4.75 18.53 -4.05
C ILE A 181 -5.56 19.80 -3.86
N PRO A 182 -6.41 20.17 -4.83
CA PRO A 182 -7.23 21.38 -4.70
C PRO A 182 -8.29 21.23 -3.61
N ILE A 183 -8.52 22.34 -2.90
CA ILE A 183 -9.67 22.50 -1.99
C ILE A 183 -10.55 23.57 -2.59
N ILE A 184 -11.75 23.19 -3.02
CA ILE A 184 -12.73 24.07 -3.68
C ILE A 184 -14.00 24.06 -2.84
N ASP A 185 -14.44 25.24 -2.41
CA ASP A 185 -15.66 25.39 -1.59
C ASP A 185 -15.73 24.48 -0.37
N GLY A 186 -14.58 24.26 0.29
CA GLY A 186 -14.47 23.39 1.47
C GLY A 186 -14.50 21.90 1.15
N ILE A 187 -14.20 21.50 -0.09
CA ILE A 187 -14.13 20.12 -0.54
C ILE A 187 -12.73 19.86 -1.11
N ALA A 188 -12.04 18.86 -0.57
CA ALA A 188 -10.78 18.37 -1.12
C ALA A 188 -11.06 17.40 -2.28
N HIS A 189 -10.40 17.59 -3.41
CA HIS A 189 -10.56 16.84 -4.64
C HIS A 189 -9.37 15.89 -4.85
N LEU A 190 -9.52 14.62 -4.49
CA LEU A 190 -8.46 13.62 -4.53
C LEU A 190 -8.54 12.79 -5.82
N PRO A 191 -7.54 12.86 -6.72
CA PRO A 191 -7.52 12.03 -7.93
C PRO A 191 -7.13 10.59 -7.57
N LEU A 192 -8.08 9.68 -7.56
CA LEU A 192 -7.86 8.28 -7.19
C LEU A 192 -7.69 7.38 -8.40
N SER A 193 -6.78 6.43 -8.27
CA SER A 193 -6.52 5.35 -9.21
C SER A 193 -6.21 4.06 -8.44
N MET A 194 -5.76 3.03 -9.14
CA MET A 194 -5.24 1.80 -8.52
C MET A 194 -3.91 2.01 -7.78
N SER A 195 -3.24 3.14 -7.97
CA SER A 195 -2.04 3.52 -7.21
C SER A 195 -2.43 4.21 -5.90
N VAL A 196 -1.68 3.94 -4.84
CA VAL A 196 -1.86 4.64 -3.57
C VAL A 196 -1.48 6.10 -3.74
N LEU A 197 -2.38 6.99 -3.33
CA LEU A 197 -2.12 8.40 -3.11
C LEU A 197 -1.95 8.62 -1.61
N THR A 198 -0.81 9.15 -1.21
CA THR A 198 -0.53 9.52 0.17
C THR A 198 -0.74 11.01 0.33
N VAL A 199 -1.67 11.42 1.18
CA VAL A 199 -2.08 12.83 1.33
C VAL A 199 -1.76 13.32 2.73
N SER A 200 -1.01 14.40 2.82
CA SER A 200 -0.68 15.12 4.06
C SER A 200 -1.28 16.52 4.08
N GLY A 201 -1.34 17.11 5.28
CA GLY A 201 -1.86 18.46 5.49
C GLY A 201 -3.30 18.50 5.98
N PHE A 202 -3.96 17.35 6.17
CA PHE A 202 -5.28 17.30 6.80
C PHE A 202 -5.23 17.80 8.25
N ASP A 203 -6.30 18.46 8.66
CA ASP A 203 -6.61 18.61 10.09
C ASP A 203 -7.19 17.29 10.61
N MET A 204 -6.80 16.91 11.83
CA MET A 204 -7.25 15.64 12.42
C MET A 204 -8.78 15.60 12.61
N ASP A 205 -9.40 16.73 12.90
CA ASP A 205 -10.85 16.78 13.11
C ASP A 205 -11.66 16.64 11.82
N ASP A 206 -11.05 16.96 10.66
CA ASP A 206 -11.66 16.67 9.36
C ASP A 206 -11.61 15.17 9.04
N LEU A 207 -10.58 14.44 9.50
CA LEU A 207 -10.44 13.00 9.24
C LEU A 207 -11.20 12.11 10.24
N LYS A 208 -11.46 12.55 11.46
CA LYS A 208 -12.20 11.77 12.49
C LYS A 208 -13.65 11.47 12.12
N ASN A 209 -14.21 12.24 11.20
CA ASN A 209 -15.60 12.13 10.77
C ASN A 209 -15.77 11.41 9.43
N LEU A 210 -14.71 10.85 8.89
CA LEU A 210 -14.67 10.05 7.66
C LEU A 210 -14.68 8.56 7.99
#